data_61e25df18141b51a6102cfede686af76
#
_entry.id   61e25df18141b51a6102cfede686af76
#
_cell.length_a   1.000
_cell.length_b   1.000
_cell.length_c   1.000
_cell.angle_alpha   90.00
_cell.angle_beta   90.00
_cell.angle_gamma   90.00
#
_symmetry.space_group_name_H-M   'P 1'
#
loop_
_entity.id
_entity.type
_entity.pdbx_description
1 polymer ?
#
loop_
_entity_poly.entity_id
_entity_poly.type
_entity_poly.pdbx_seq_one_letter_code
_entity_poly.pdbx_strand_id
1 'polypeptide(L)'
;MKTVSGLDVHKSIILMCILKENGEKIIQEFSTLTQDVEKMRELLKENEVEVVGMESTGIYWIPIWRILEGHFELKLINPYFIKQVPGRKTDVKDSEWIATVIQKDLVKGSYVPGKQIQELRQIERRYVKLSEQSTNIEQQMDRQLHRCNIQITNYATKIGSTSVIKVVRAITEGQTTAEQLSKLIHGRIRNKYKEKIEASLNGVIAETDRFLFSQFIREYDLNLSLQQECLMLMSEYCEKNFKKEIELLCSIPGIQKLSAMIIIAELGADLKTFVCAAALTGWAGLRPRNDQSAKKIKSNKITKGNKYIRRILVQCGWAASRQKNSWLKLKYDQLCIRKSSKKALIAIARKLLVIIWNVLTKHEPYREYVPKIDPIKRLKKIDYYKKMIKELELV
;
A
#
# COMPACT_ATOMS: atom_id res chain seq x y z
N MET A 1 -2.51 -32.28 -23.79
CA MET A 1 -2.44 -31.54 -22.52
C MET A 1 -0.96 -31.31 -22.25
N LYS A 2 -0.61 -30.31 -21.37
CA LYS A 2 0.80 -30.05 -21.01
C LYS A 2 1.21 -30.93 -19.83
N THR A 3 2.49 -31.30 -19.77
CA THR A 3 3.10 -31.87 -18.55
C THR A 3 3.31 -30.74 -17.56
N VAL A 4 2.77 -30.85 -16.36
CA VAL A 4 2.78 -29.80 -15.36
C VAL A 4 3.23 -30.32 -14.01
N SER A 5 3.67 -29.42 -13.12
CA SER A 5 3.97 -29.77 -11.74
C SER A 5 3.24 -28.85 -10.74
N GLY A 6 2.73 -29.42 -9.69
CA GLY A 6 2.19 -28.73 -8.54
C GLY A 6 3.11 -28.88 -7.34
N LEU A 7 3.45 -27.77 -6.68
CA LEU A 7 4.29 -27.74 -5.49
C LEU A 7 3.47 -27.26 -4.28
N ASP A 8 3.36 -28.10 -3.28
CA ASP A 8 2.89 -27.70 -1.96
C ASP A 8 4.10 -27.39 -1.09
N VAL A 9 4.31 -26.09 -0.82
CA VAL A 9 5.53 -25.56 -0.22
C VAL A 9 5.29 -25.22 1.24
N HIS A 10 5.95 -25.95 2.15
CA HIS A 10 6.01 -25.68 3.56
C HIS A 10 7.35 -25.08 3.99
N LYS A 11 7.53 -24.85 5.30
CA LYS A 11 8.75 -24.26 5.87
C LYS A 11 10.00 -25.09 5.61
N SER A 12 9.91 -26.41 5.70
CA SER A 12 11.04 -27.36 5.64
C SER A 12 10.90 -28.43 4.55
N ILE A 13 9.73 -28.54 3.95
CA ILE A 13 9.37 -29.63 3.04
C ILE A 13 8.64 -29.07 1.82
N ILE A 14 8.90 -29.65 0.66
CA ILE A 14 8.18 -29.41 -0.59
C ILE A 14 7.62 -30.73 -1.05
N LEU A 15 6.30 -30.83 -1.16
CA LEU A 15 5.64 -31.95 -1.83
C LEU A 15 5.43 -31.59 -3.29
N MET A 16 6.11 -32.31 -4.18
CA MET A 16 6.02 -32.14 -5.62
C MET A 16 5.14 -33.23 -6.24
N CYS A 17 4.26 -32.84 -7.15
CA CYS A 17 3.53 -33.76 -8.01
C CYS A 17 3.74 -33.33 -9.47
N ILE A 18 4.37 -34.18 -10.29
CA ILE A 18 4.38 -34.03 -11.74
C ILE A 18 3.18 -34.78 -12.29
N LEU A 19 2.37 -34.12 -13.11
CA LEU A 19 1.23 -34.72 -13.81
C LEU A 19 1.50 -34.67 -15.33
N LYS A 20 1.76 -35.81 -15.90
CA LYS A 20 2.05 -35.95 -17.33
C LYS A 20 0.78 -35.88 -18.19
N GLU A 21 0.93 -35.69 -19.47
CA GLU A 21 -0.17 -35.67 -20.46
C GLU A 21 -1.03 -36.91 -20.45
N ASN A 22 -0.39 -38.08 -20.27
CA ASN A 22 -1.04 -39.40 -20.25
C ASN A 22 -1.77 -39.70 -18.93
N GLY A 23 -1.72 -38.76 -17.93
CA GLY A 23 -2.31 -38.92 -16.61
C GLY A 23 -1.40 -39.63 -15.60
N GLU A 24 -0.18 -40.03 -15.97
CA GLU A 24 0.82 -40.57 -15.05
C GLU A 24 1.24 -39.50 -14.04
N LYS A 25 1.46 -39.92 -12.80
CA LYS A 25 1.83 -39.03 -11.67
C LYS A 25 3.15 -39.47 -11.07
N ILE A 26 4.05 -38.52 -10.88
CA ILE A 26 5.28 -38.71 -10.10
C ILE A 26 5.16 -37.82 -8.88
N ILE A 27 5.19 -38.40 -7.67
CA ILE A 27 5.09 -37.69 -6.41
C ILE A 27 6.39 -37.90 -5.66
N GLN A 28 7.04 -36.81 -5.28
CA GLN A 28 8.29 -36.86 -4.53
C GLN A 28 8.35 -35.72 -3.50
N GLU A 29 9.01 -35.99 -2.38
CA GLU A 29 9.28 -35.04 -1.33
C GLU A 29 10.72 -34.51 -1.45
N PHE A 30 10.90 -33.21 -1.24
CA PHE A 30 12.19 -32.54 -1.19
C PHE A 30 12.28 -31.66 0.07
N SER A 31 13.50 -31.45 0.54
CA SER A 31 13.72 -30.40 1.52
C SER A 31 13.72 -29.00 0.86
N THR A 32 13.61 -27.97 1.66
CA THR A 32 13.69 -26.57 1.17
C THR A 32 15.13 -26.05 1.06
N LEU A 33 16.14 -26.90 1.24
CA LEU A 33 17.54 -26.55 1.06
C LEU A 33 17.84 -26.31 -0.43
N THR A 34 18.67 -25.31 -0.73
CA THR A 34 18.95 -24.89 -2.11
C THR A 34 19.36 -26.06 -3.00
N GLN A 35 20.29 -26.92 -2.53
CA GLN A 35 20.75 -28.09 -3.27
C GLN A 35 19.63 -29.10 -3.60
N ASP A 36 18.64 -29.24 -2.74
CA ASP A 36 17.53 -30.18 -2.97
C ASP A 36 16.48 -29.57 -3.89
N VAL A 37 16.28 -28.25 -3.82
CA VAL A 37 15.46 -27.50 -4.79
C VAL A 37 16.12 -27.53 -6.18
N GLU A 38 17.45 -27.50 -6.28
CA GLU A 38 18.17 -27.67 -7.54
C GLU A 38 18.02 -29.09 -8.09
N LYS A 39 18.09 -30.14 -7.25
CA LYS A 39 17.77 -31.52 -7.67
C LYS A 39 16.33 -31.63 -8.18
N MET A 40 15.39 -31.01 -7.46
CA MET A 40 13.99 -30.95 -7.90
C MET A 40 13.88 -30.26 -9.27
N ARG A 41 14.59 -29.15 -9.50
CA ARG A 41 14.62 -28.46 -10.81
C ARG A 41 15.10 -29.40 -11.93
N GLU A 42 16.18 -30.15 -11.73
CA GLU A 42 16.67 -31.06 -12.74
C GLU A 42 15.67 -32.22 -13.01
N LEU A 43 15.05 -32.77 -11.97
CA LEU A 43 13.99 -33.78 -12.14
C LEU A 43 12.78 -33.23 -12.92
N LEU A 44 12.41 -31.98 -12.70
CA LEU A 44 11.34 -31.31 -13.46
C LEU A 44 11.72 -31.15 -14.93
N LYS A 45 12.98 -30.84 -15.25
CA LYS A 45 13.50 -30.78 -16.63
C LYS A 45 13.51 -32.14 -17.30
N GLU A 46 14.02 -33.17 -16.62
CA GLU A 46 14.07 -34.56 -17.14
C GLU A 46 12.68 -35.09 -17.49
N ASN A 47 11.63 -34.63 -16.79
CA ASN A 47 10.26 -35.01 -17.10
C ASN A 47 9.54 -34.00 -18.03
N GLU A 48 10.27 -33.12 -18.69
CA GLU A 48 9.76 -32.16 -19.68
C GLU A 48 8.58 -31.32 -19.15
N VAL A 49 8.67 -30.92 -17.87
CA VAL A 49 7.63 -30.07 -17.25
C VAL A 49 7.65 -28.69 -17.88
N GLU A 50 6.51 -28.23 -18.39
CA GLU A 50 6.35 -26.89 -18.98
C GLU A 50 5.93 -25.84 -17.95
N VAL A 51 5.00 -26.19 -17.06
CA VAL A 51 4.38 -25.26 -16.12
C VAL A 51 4.52 -25.79 -14.69
N VAL A 52 5.04 -24.95 -13.80
CA VAL A 52 5.14 -25.26 -12.38
C VAL A 52 4.28 -24.30 -11.58
N GLY A 53 3.36 -24.85 -10.80
CA GLY A 53 2.50 -24.07 -9.92
C GLY A 53 2.79 -24.27 -8.46
N MET A 54 2.64 -23.21 -7.70
CA MET A 54 2.78 -23.23 -6.24
C MET A 54 1.77 -22.32 -5.57
N GLU A 55 1.39 -22.66 -4.33
CA GLU A 55 0.46 -21.86 -3.56
C GLU A 55 1.16 -20.65 -2.93
N SER A 56 0.48 -19.50 -2.93
CA SER A 56 1.01 -18.24 -2.37
C SER A 56 0.91 -18.14 -0.86
N THR A 57 1.10 -19.25 -0.13
CA THR A 57 1.03 -19.28 1.33
C THR A 57 2.35 -18.82 1.94
N GLY A 58 2.26 -17.76 2.75
CA GLY A 58 3.42 -17.19 3.44
C GLY A 58 4.50 -16.62 2.51
N ILE A 59 5.76 -16.89 2.85
CA ILE A 59 6.96 -16.42 2.12
C ILE A 59 7.78 -17.58 1.54
N TYR A 60 7.41 -18.82 1.85
CA TYR A 60 8.24 -20.01 1.56
C TYR A 60 8.36 -20.32 0.08
N TRP A 61 7.39 -19.90 -0.74
CA TRP A 61 7.43 -20.01 -2.20
C TRP A 61 8.52 -19.13 -2.85
N ILE A 62 8.96 -18.05 -2.19
CA ILE A 62 9.88 -17.05 -2.79
C ILE A 62 11.24 -17.65 -3.17
N PRO A 63 11.97 -18.37 -2.29
CA PRO A 63 13.24 -18.99 -2.67
C PRO A 63 13.08 -20.04 -3.76
N ILE A 64 12.00 -20.81 -3.74
CA ILE A 64 11.70 -21.82 -4.75
C ILE A 64 11.47 -21.14 -6.11
N TRP A 65 10.63 -20.09 -6.13
CA TRP A 65 10.40 -19.28 -7.33
C TRP A 65 11.69 -18.78 -7.96
N ARG A 66 12.60 -18.23 -7.14
CA ARG A 66 13.87 -17.68 -7.62
C ARG A 66 14.79 -18.71 -8.27
N ILE A 67 14.76 -19.97 -7.81
CA ILE A 67 15.57 -21.06 -8.36
C ILE A 67 14.94 -21.60 -9.65
N LEU A 68 13.62 -21.59 -9.76
CA LEU A 68 12.90 -22.11 -10.91
C LEU A 68 12.64 -21.04 -12.00
N GLU A 69 12.72 -19.76 -11.66
CA GLU A 69 12.48 -18.65 -12.59
C GLU A 69 13.44 -18.71 -13.79
N GLY A 70 12.90 -18.55 -14.99
CA GLY A 70 13.67 -18.65 -16.25
C GLY A 70 13.84 -20.07 -16.78
N HIS A 71 13.44 -21.11 -16.04
CA HIS A 71 13.48 -22.50 -16.48
C HIS A 71 12.10 -23.05 -16.87
N PHE A 72 11.03 -22.53 -16.24
CA PHE A 72 9.66 -23.01 -16.43
C PHE A 72 8.68 -21.82 -16.49
N GLU A 73 7.49 -22.06 -17.06
CA GLU A 73 6.36 -21.15 -16.84
C GLU A 73 5.89 -21.31 -15.38
N LEU A 74 6.06 -20.28 -14.54
CA LEU A 74 5.71 -20.35 -13.14
C LEU A 74 4.34 -19.72 -12.88
N LYS A 75 3.46 -20.44 -12.16
CA LYS A 75 2.15 -19.94 -11.74
C LYS A 75 2.07 -19.91 -10.20
N LEU A 76 2.02 -18.73 -9.62
CA LEU A 76 1.73 -18.54 -8.18
C LEU A 76 0.23 -18.47 -7.99
N ILE A 77 -0.36 -19.39 -7.24
CA ILE A 77 -1.81 -19.53 -7.13
C ILE A 77 -2.29 -19.06 -5.75
N ASN A 78 -3.33 -18.25 -5.75
CA ASN A 78 -3.96 -17.82 -4.49
C ASN A 78 -4.84 -18.96 -3.92
N PRO A 79 -4.60 -19.37 -2.66
CA PRO A 79 -5.38 -20.43 -1.99
C PRO A 79 -6.90 -20.21 -2.02
N TYR A 80 -7.32 -18.97 -2.01
CA TYR A 80 -8.74 -18.63 -2.09
C TYR A 80 -9.39 -19.16 -3.38
N PHE A 81 -8.71 -19.08 -4.52
CA PHE A 81 -9.26 -19.58 -5.79
C PHE A 81 -9.19 -21.10 -5.89
N ILE A 82 -8.12 -21.73 -5.38
CA ILE A 82 -8.01 -23.18 -5.31
C ILE A 82 -9.18 -23.78 -4.53
N LYS A 83 -9.53 -23.18 -3.40
CA LYS A 83 -10.64 -23.65 -2.53
C LYS A 83 -12.04 -23.49 -3.16
N GLN A 84 -12.18 -22.67 -4.19
CA GLN A 84 -13.47 -22.45 -4.88
C GLN A 84 -13.70 -23.38 -6.06
N VAL A 85 -12.67 -24.11 -6.51
CA VAL A 85 -12.82 -25.07 -7.63
C VAL A 85 -13.60 -26.30 -7.12
N PRO A 86 -14.76 -26.64 -7.72
CA PRO A 86 -15.52 -27.81 -7.35
C PRO A 86 -14.74 -29.10 -7.60
N GLY A 87 -14.93 -30.12 -6.79
CA GLY A 87 -14.37 -31.46 -7.03
C GLY A 87 -13.18 -31.82 -6.14
N ARG A 88 -12.70 -30.95 -5.26
CA ARG A 88 -11.69 -31.31 -4.25
C ARG A 88 -12.28 -32.35 -3.29
N LYS A 89 -11.76 -33.58 -3.36
CA LYS A 89 -12.04 -34.63 -2.36
C LYS A 89 -10.96 -34.58 -1.27
N THR A 90 -11.35 -34.95 -0.07
CA THR A 90 -10.52 -34.89 1.16
C THR A 90 -9.20 -35.64 1.09
N ASP A 91 -9.03 -36.62 0.19
CA ASP A 91 -7.88 -37.51 0.12
C ASP A 91 -6.86 -37.15 -0.97
N VAL A 92 -7.08 -36.05 -1.72
CA VAL A 92 -6.15 -35.57 -2.74
C VAL A 92 -5.07 -34.71 -2.08
N LYS A 93 -3.79 -35.09 -2.23
CA LYS A 93 -2.65 -34.28 -1.77
C LYS A 93 -2.68 -32.91 -2.41
N ASP A 94 -2.36 -31.87 -1.67
CA ASP A 94 -2.47 -30.49 -2.14
C ASP A 94 -1.59 -30.21 -3.37
N SER A 95 -0.41 -30.82 -3.49
CA SER A 95 0.45 -30.74 -4.70
C SER A 95 -0.20 -31.34 -5.94
N GLU A 96 -0.87 -32.50 -5.81
CA GLU A 96 -1.59 -33.16 -6.89
C GLU A 96 -2.79 -32.33 -7.37
N TRP A 97 -3.51 -31.70 -6.43
CA TRP A 97 -4.62 -30.81 -6.75
C TRP A 97 -4.14 -29.54 -7.47
N ILE A 98 -3.01 -28.96 -7.02
CA ILE A 98 -2.38 -27.81 -7.70
C ILE A 98 -2.01 -28.19 -9.14
N ALA A 99 -1.37 -29.33 -9.36
CA ALA A 99 -1.03 -29.81 -10.71
C ALA A 99 -2.30 -29.97 -11.57
N THR A 100 -3.35 -30.60 -11.05
CA THR A 100 -4.62 -30.82 -11.76
C THR A 100 -5.29 -29.50 -12.17
N VAL A 101 -5.34 -28.53 -11.26
CA VAL A 101 -5.98 -27.24 -11.49
C VAL A 101 -5.21 -26.43 -12.56
N ILE A 102 -3.88 -26.55 -12.60
CA ILE A 102 -3.02 -25.91 -13.61
C ILE A 102 -3.18 -26.58 -14.96
N GLN A 103 -3.12 -27.91 -15.02
CA GLN A 103 -3.23 -28.66 -16.28
C GLN A 103 -4.56 -28.38 -17.00
N LYS A 104 -5.64 -28.19 -16.23
CA LYS A 104 -6.99 -27.87 -16.73
C LYS A 104 -7.25 -26.36 -16.89
N ASP A 105 -6.24 -25.51 -16.65
CA ASP A 105 -6.33 -24.04 -16.67
C ASP A 105 -7.53 -23.45 -15.90
N LEU A 106 -7.88 -24.07 -14.76
CA LEU A 106 -9.03 -23.69 -13.94
C LEU A 106 -8.76 -22.46 -13.06
N VAL A 107 -7.49 -22.07 -12.89
CA VAL A 107 -7.09 -20.91 -12.08
C VAL A 107 -6.06 -20.07 -12.79
N LYS A 108 -6.19 -18.76 -12.64
CA LYS A 108 -5.18 -17.81 -13.11
C LYS A 108 -4.10 -17.62 -12.06
N GLY A 109 -2.85 -17.59 -12.48
CA GLY A 109 -1.73 -17.23 -11.62
C GLY A 109 -1.85 -15.80 -11.07
N SER A 110 -1.36 -15.63 -9.85
CA SER A 110 -1.19 -14.30 -9.25
C SER A 110 -0.03 -13.56 -9.94
N TYR A 111 -0.13 -12.24 -10.01
CA TYR A 111 0.97 -11.43 -10.51
C TYR A 111 2.18 -11.49 -9.58
N VAL A 112 3.28 -12.00 -10.08
CA VAL A 112 4.60 -11.93 -9.45
C VAL A 112 5.45 -10.97 -10.29
N PRO A 113 5.89 -9.84 -9.73
CA PRO A 113 6.71 -8.89 -10.46
C PRO A 113 8.11 -9.44 -10.69
N GLY A 114 8.80 -8.96 -11.72
CA GLY A 114 10.19 -9.32 -11.98
C GLY A 114 11.14 -8.92 -10.84
N LYS A 115 12.34 -9.50 -10.84
CA LYS A 115 13.35 -9.39 -9.78
C LYS A 115 13.58 -7.96 -9.29
N GLN A 116 13.79 -7.01 -10.21
CA GLN A 116 14.04 -5.61 -9.86
C GLN A 116 12.91 -5.00 -9.02
N ILE A 117 11.67 -5.28 -9.37
CA ILE A 117 10.50 -4.79 -8.60
C ILE A 117 10.38 -5.52 -7.28
N GLN A 118 10.72 -6.81 -7.21
CA GLN A 118 10.72 -7.55 -5.94
C GLN A 118 11.75 -6.96 -4.96
N GLU A 119 12.95 -6.61 -5.42
CA GLU A 119 14.01 -5.99 -4.63
C GLU A 119 13.56 -4.61 -4.12
N LEU A 120 13.10 -3.74 -5.01
CA LEU A 120 12.59 -2.41 -4.64
C LEU A 120 11.43 -2.51 -3.62
N ARG A 121 10.52 -3.45 -3.82
CA ARG A 121 9.38 -3.69 -2.92
C ARG A 121 9.80 -4.12 -1.53
N GLN A 122 10.89 -4.86 -1.37
CA GLN A 122 11.39 -5.24 -0.05
C GLN A 122 11.87 -4.00 0.73
N ILE A 123 12.61 -3.10 0.06
CA ILE A 123 13.10 -1.86 0.67
C ILE A 123 11.92 -0.94 1.02
N GLU A 124 10.98 -0.78 0.08
CA GLU A 124 9.76 0.01 0.28
C GLU A 124 8.96 -0.48 1.49
N ARG A 125 8.70 -1.77 1.59
CA ARG A 125 7.92 -2.34 2.70
C ARG A 125 8.65 -2.24 4.03
N ARG A 126 9.99 -2.27 4.02
CA ARG A 126 10.79 -1.98 5.23
C ARG A 126 10.60 -0.51 5.64
N TYR A 127 10.69 0.43 4.69
CA TYR A 127 10.44 1.85 4.92
C TYR A 127 9.04 2.11 5.52
N VAL A 128 8.00 1.51 4.91
CA VAL A 128 6.61 1.63 5.40
C VAL A 128 6.48 1.08 6.81
N LYS A 129 7.11 -0.08 7.10
CA LYS A 129 7.08 -0.69 8.43
C LYS A 129 7.75 0.19 9.48
N LEU A 130 8.89 0.77 9.16
CA LEU A 130 9.59 1.72 10.04
C LEU A 130 8.74 2.98 10.30
N SER A 131 8.04 3.50 9.28
CA SER A 131 7.11 4.63 9.43
C SER A 131 5.92 4.28 10.35
N GLU A 132 5.40 3.05 10.29
CA GLU A 132 4.37 2.57 11.21
C GLU A 132 4.91 2.45 12.64
N GLN A 133 6.15 1.97 12.81
CA GLN A 133 6.82 1.89 14.11
C GLN A 133 7.03 3.29 14.71
N SER A 134 7.50 4.28 13.93
CA SER A 134 7.60 5.66 14.41
C SER A 134 6.26 6.21 14.92
N THR A 135 5.17 5.95 14.19
CA THR A 135 3.83 6.35 14.64
C THR A 135 3.43 5.67 15.97
N ASN A 136 3.80 4.40 16.16
CA ASN A 136 3.55 3.70 17.41
C ASN A 136 4.35 4.29 18.57
N ILE A 137 5.63 4.64 18.33
CA ILE A 137 6.48 5.29 19.34
C ILE A 137 5.92 6.68 19.70
N GLU A 138 5.51 7.46 18.71
CA GLU A 138 4.83 8.74 18.92
C GLU A 138 3.60 8.58 19.81
N GLN A 139 2.77 7.57 19.59
CA GLN A 139 1.60 7.29 20.44
C GLN A 139 1.98 6.85 21.87
N GLN A 140 3.12 6.17 22.04
CA GLN A 140 3.64 5.82 23.36
C GLN A 140 4.12 7.07 24.10
N MET A 141 4.86 7.96 23.43
CA MET A 141 5.27 9.25 23.99
C MET A 141 4.07 10.12 24.39
N ASP A 142 3.02 10.16 23.56
CA ASP A 142 1.81 10.91 23.86
C ASP A 142 1.11 10.40 25.13
N ARG A 143 0.94 9.08 25.23
CA ARG A 143 0.37 8.46 26.43
C ARG A 143 1.21 8.75 27.69
N GLN A 144 2.53 8.76 27.54
CA GLN A 144 3.42 9.05 28.67
C GLN A 144 3.33 10.55 29.08
N LEU A 145 3.23 11.47 28.12
CA LEU A 145 2.97 12.88 28.39
C LEU A 145 1.66 13.06 29.17
N HIS A 146 0.59 12.40 28.74
CA HIS A 146 -0.69 12.45 29.45
C HIS A 146 -0.62 11.85 30.87
N ARG A 147 0.18 10.81 31.09
CA ARG A 147 0.42 10.26 32.46
C ARG A 147 1.10 11.27 33.37
N CYS A 148 1.98 12.10 32.83
CA CYS A 148 2.61 13.21 33.54
C CYS A 148 1.70 14.44 33.67
N ASN A 149 0.44 14.38 33.20
CA ASN A 149 -0.49 15.50 33.05
C ASN A 149 0.02 16.61 32.11
N ILE A 150 0.89 16.27 31.15
CA ILE A 150 1.33 17.20 30.10
C ILE A 150 0.41 17.04 28.91
N GLN A 151 -0.36 18.08 28.59
CA GLN A 151 -1.45 18.04 27.60
C GLN A 151 -1.16 18.89 26.37
N ILE A 152 0.11 19.06 26.00
CA ILE A 152 0.54 19.90 24.89
C ILE A 152 -0.06 19.45 23.54
N THR A 153 -0.35 18.17 23.37
CA THR A 153 -0.94 17.61 22.14
C THR A 153 -2.39 18.04 21.90
N ASN A 154 -3.07 18.62 22.89
CA ASN A 154 -4.36 19.28 22.69
C ASN A 154 -4.24 20.56 21.85
N TYR A 155 -3.06 21.17 21.80
CA TYR A 155 -2.77 22.41 21.08
C TYR A 155 -1.83 22.20 19.89
N ALA A 156 -0.91 21.22 19.97
CA ALA A 156 -0.05 20.80 18.89
C ALA A 156 -0.68 19.63 18.10
N THR A 157 -0.84 19.79 16.80
CA THR A 157 -1.63 18.88 15.95
C THR A 157 -1.05 17.45 15.86
N LYS A 158 0.24 17.26 16.15
CA LYS A 158 0.92 15.96 16.08
C LYS A 158 2.00 15.86 17.16
N ILE A 159 2.08 14.68 17.78
CA ILE A 159 3.16 14.34 18.72
C ILE A 159 4.54 14.37 18.05
N GLY A 160 4.67 13.86 16.83
CA GLY A 160 5.90 13.88 16.03
C GLY A 160 6.25 15.26 15.44
N SER A 161 5.57 16.36 15.86
CA SER A 161 5.97 17.71 15.46
C SER A 161 7.30 18.09 16.14
N THR A 162 8.12 18.86 15.43
CA THR A 162 9.43 19.31 15.93
C THR A 162 9.33 19.95 17.33
N SER A 163 8.26 20.69 17.61
CA SER A 163 8.05 21.32 18.91
C SER A 163 7.83 20.31 20.03
N VAL A 164 6.95 19.33 19.82
CA VAL A 164 6.66 18.32 20.84
C VAL A 164 7.85 17.41 21.09
N ILE A 165 8.53 16.98 20.03
CA ILE A 165 9.78 16.19 20.16
C ILE A 165 10.85 16.98 20.94
N LYS A 166 11.01 18.29 20.70
CA LYS A 166 11.92 19.13 21.50
C LYS A 166 11.52 19.15 22.98
N VAL A 167 10.23 19.25 23.28
CA VAL A 167 9.73 19.19 24.67
C VAL A 167 10.09 17.85 25.32
N VAL A 168 9.83 16.72 24.62
CA VAL A 168 10.16 15.39 25.16
C VAL A 168 11.67 15.26 25.39
N ARG A 169 12.53 15.74 24.48
CA ARG A 169 13.99 15.75 24.66
C ARG A 169 14.40 16.58 25.88
N ALA A 170 13.87 17.78 26.01
CA ALA A 170 14.17 18.66 27.14
C ALA A 170 13.77 18.01 28.49
N ILE A 171 12.66 17.29 28.53
CA ILE A 171 12.27 16.50 29.71
C ILE A 171 13.30 15.42 30.02
N THR A 172 13.86 14.76 29.03
CA THR A 172 14.93 13.76 29.26
C THR A 172 16.22 14.39 29.80
N GLU A 173 16.50 15.65 29.45
CA GLU A 173 17.64 16.44 29.90
C GLU A 173 17.41 17.11 31.28
N GLY A 174 16.26 16.88 31.91
CA GLY A 174 15.94 17.40 33.24
C GLY A 174 15.19 18.73 33.27
N GLN A 175 14.86 19.32 32.13
CA GLN A 175 14.00 20.51 32.09
C GLN A 175 12.56 20.10 32.39
N THR A 176 12.02 20.64 33.49
CA THR A 176 10.68 20.25 33.96
C THR A 176 9.74 21.43 34.19
N THR A 177 10.25 22.67 34.14
CA THR A 177 9.41 23.83 34.33
C THR A 177 8.59 24.16 33.09
N ALA A 178 7.31 24.44 33.27
CA ALA A 178 6.40 24.79 32.17
C ALA A 178 6.90 26.00 31.36
N GLU A 179 7.54 26.99 32.02
CA GLU A 179 8.14 28.14 31.35
C GLU A 179 9.24 27.73 30.37
N GLN A 180 10.19 26.88 30.81
CA GLN A 180 11.30 26.40 29.94
C GLN A 180 10.76 25.62 28.76
N LEU A 181 9.84 24.68 28.99
CA LEU A 181 9.24 23.83 27.97
C LEU A 181 8.41 24.67 26.98
N SER A 182 7.72 25.70 27.40
CA SER A 182 6.90 26.56 26.55
C SER A 182 7.73 27.31 25.50
N LYS A 183 8.99 27.65 25.82
CA LYS A 183 9.93 28.29 24.87
C LYS A 183 10.29 27.42 23.67
N LEU A 184 10.17 26.10 23.80
CA LEU A 184 10.45 25.13 22.72
C LEU A 184 9.30 25.01 21.73
N ILE A 185 8.13 25.49 22.07
CA ILE A 185 6.94 25.46 21.20
C ILE A 185 7.04 26.55 20.14
N HIS A 186 6.72 26.17 18.90
CA HIS A 186 6.76 27.09 17.75
C HIS A 186 5.91 28.37 18.03
N GLY A 187 6.50 29.54 17.76
CA GLY A 187 5.92 30.83 18.09
C GLY A 187 4.48 31.04 17.64
N ARG A 188 4.10 30.54 16.45
CA ARG A 188 2.70 30.64 16.00
C ARG A 188 1.71 29.93 16.93
N ILE A 189 2.06 28.75 17.45
CA ILE A 189 1.21 27.98 18.36
C ILE A 189 1.22 28.67 19.72
N ARG A 190 2.40 29.04 20.25
CA ARG A 190 2.58 29.73 21.52
C ARG A 190 1.79 31.05 21.56
N ASN A 191 1.90 31.88 20.52
CA ASN A 191 1.20 33.14 20.45
C ASN A 191 -0.32 33.00 20.34
N LYS A 192 -0.79 31.94 19.65
CA LYS A 192 -2.23 31.67 19.51
C LYS A 192 -2.88 31.24 20.81
N TYR A 193 -2.17 30.48 21.66
CA TYR A 193 -2.75 29.86 22.86
C TYR A 193 -2.12 30.34 24.16
N LYS A 194 -1.10 31.24 24.12
CA LYS A 194 -0.42 31.91 25.27
C LYS A 194 -0.41 31.09 26.58
N GLU A 195 -1.17 31.55 27.59
CA GLU A 195 -1.26 30.94 28.91
C GLU A 195 -1.68 29.47 28.91
N LYS A 196 -2.49 29.04 27.91
CA LYS A 196 -2.93 27.66 27.81
C LYS A 196 -1.77 26.70 27.44
N ILE A 197 -0.75 27.18 26.70
CA ILE A 197 0.42 26.37 26.37
C ILE A 197 1.23 26.09 27.64
N GLU A 198 1.52 27.12 28.45
CA GLU A 198 2.27 26.96 29.68
C GLU A 198 1.51 26.09 30.69
N ALA A 199 0.20 26.36 30.89
CA ALA A 199 -0.65 25.50 31.71
C ALA A 199 -0.67 24.03 31.24
N SER A 200 -0.66 23.78 29.91
CA SER A 200 -0.66 22.43 29.35
C SER A 200 0.67 21.68 29.55
N LEU A 201 1.74 22.38 29.87
CA LEU A 201 3.07 21.84 30.11
C LEU A 201 3.40 21.71 31.61
N ASN A 202 2.50 22.21 32.48
CA ASN A 202 2.63 22.11 33.92
C ASN A 202 2.17 20.72 34.38
N GLY A 203 3.08 19.80 34.49
CA GLY A 203 2.83 18.41 34.87
C GLY A 203 3.78 17.92 35.97
N VAL A 204 3.56 16.67 36.40
CA VAL A 204 4.40 16.00 37.40
C VAL A 204 5.22 14.93 36.69
N ILE A 205 6.53 15.11 36.68
CA ILE A 205 7.47 14.23 35.94
C ILE A 205 8.35 13.50 36.97
N ALA A 206 8.16 12.20 37.11
CA ALA A 206 9.00 11.35 37.93
C ALA A 206 10.29 10.96 37.19
N GLU A 207 11.27 10.42 37.92
CA GLU A 207 12.51 9.91 37.34
C GLU A 207 12.25 8.75 36.37
N THR A 208 11.32 7.88 36.70
CA THR A 208 10.88 6.79 35.82
C THR A 208 10.27 7.29 34.51
N ASP A 209 9.55 8.42 34.53
CA ASP A 209 9.01 9.01 33.30
C ASP A 209 10.12 9.53 32.40
N ARG A 210 11.14 10.18 32.95
CA ARG A 210 12.32 10.63 32.19
C ARG A 210 13.07 9.45 31.56
N PHE A 211 13.24 8.37 32.33
CA PHE A 211 13.84 7.14 31.81
C PHE A 211 13.06 6.60 30.60
N LEU A 212 11.73 6.49 30.71
CA LEU A 212 10.89 6.01 29.60
C LEU A 212 10.94 6.96 28.40
N PHE A 213 10.86 8.27 28.59
CA PHE A 213 11.04 9.21 27.49
C PHE A 213 12.39 9.08 26.82
N SER A 214 13.46 8.84 27.57
CA SER A 214 14.79 8.62 26.98
C SER A 214 14.84 7.35 26.12
N GLN A 215 14.14 6.28 26.51
CA GLN A 215 14.01 5.08 25.69
C GLN A 215 13.25 5.37 24.39
N PHE A 216 12.08 6.01 24.49
CA PHE A 216 11.26 6.34 23.32
C PHE A 216 11.97 7.27 22.34
N ILE A 217 12.71 8.25 22.80
CA ILE A 217 13.47 9.16 21.93
C ILE A 217 14.58 8.43 21.19
N ARG A 218 15.33 7.55 21.88
CA ARG A 218 16.38 6.74 21.22
C ARG A 218 15.79 5.81 20.16
N GLU A 219 14.69 5.15 20.48
CA GLU A 219 13.99 4.28 19.53
C GLU A 219 13.46 5.08 18.34
N TYR A 220 12.89 6.26 18.59
CA TYR A 220 12.38 7.15 17.55
C TYR A 220 13.50 7.62 16.60
N ASP A 221 14.62 8.07 17.15
CA ASP A 221 15.76 8.53 16.37
C ASP A 221 16.38 7.41 15.52
N LEU A 222 16.55 6.23 16.10
CA LEU A 222 17.00 5.06 15.34
C LEU A 222 16.04 4.73 14.20
N ASN A 223 14.74 4.76 14.46
CA ASN A 223 13.76 4.52 13.42
C ASN A 223 13.81 5.54 12.30
N LEU A 224 14.01 6.83 12.60
CA LEU A 224 14.17 7.88 11.61
C LEU A 224 15.44 7.67 10.75
N SER A 225 16.57 7.31 11.38
CA SER A 225 17.80 6.99 10.67
C SER A 225 17.59 5.83 9.69
N LEU A 226 17.02 4.73 10.14
CA LEU A 226 16.73 3.57 9.30
C LEU A 226 15.74 3.89 8.16
N GLN A 227 14.76 4.75 8.40
CA GLN A 227 13.87 5.25 7.34
C GLN A 227 14.65 6.04 6.29
N GLN A 228 15.58 6.90 6.71
CA GLN A 228 16.42 7.69 5.81
C GLN A 228 17.30 6.80 4.95
N GLU A 229 17.92 5.77 5.53
CA GLU A 229 18.72 4.77 4.80
C GLU A 229 17.88 4.06 3.73
N CYS A 230 16.68 3.58 4.10
CA CYS A 230 15.76 2.98 3.13
C CYS A 230 15.38 3.95 2.00
N LEU A 231 15.12 5.21 2.34
CA LEU A 231 14.75 6.23 1.37
C LEU A 231 15.89 6.54 0.39
N MET A 232 17.12 6.63 0.88
CA MET A 232 18.31 6.83 0.05
C MET A 232 18.48 5.67 -0.92
N LEU A 233 18.47 4.43 -0.41
CA LEU A 233 18.60 3.23 -1.24
C LEU A 233 17.48 3.12 -2.28
N MET A 234 16.23 3.41 -1.91
CA MET A 234 15.11 3.47 -2.85
C MET A 234 15.31 4.52 -3.93
N SER A 235 15.82 5.70 -3.55
CA SER A 235 16.07 6.80 -4.50
C SER A 235 17.15 6.44 -5.52
N GLU A 236 18.27 5.87 -5.07
CA GLU A 236 19.35 5.40 -5.92
C GLU A 236 18.90 4.28 -6.86
N TYR A 237 18.15 3.30 -6.31
CA TYR A 237 17.64 2.19 -7.08
C TYR A 237 16.66 2.65 -8.17
N CYS A 238 15.77 3.58 -7.85
CA CYS A 238 14.80 4.12 -8.79
C CYS A 238 15.47 5.03 -9.85
N GLU A 239 16.48 5.82 -9.47
CA GLU A 239 17.22 6.65 -10.41
C GLU A 239 17.94 5.80 -11.46
N LYS A 240 18.51 4.66 -11.04
CA LYS A 240 19.20 3.73 -11.92
C LYS A 240 18.25 2.96 -12.86
N ASN A 241 17.09 2.52 -12.37
CA ASN A 241 16.28 1.53 -13.07
C ASN A 241 14.94 2.07 -13.59
N PHE A 242 14.40 3.17 -13.02
CA PHE A 242 13.01 3.62 -13.25
C PHE A 242 12.88 5.15 -13.35
N LYS A 243 13.94 5.85 -13.74
CA LYS A 243 13.97 7.32 -13.78
C LYS A 243 12.84 7.91 -14.60
N LYS A 244 12.63 7.42 -15.83
CA LYS A 244 11.58 7.91 -16.75
C LYS A 244 10.18 7.71 -16.17
N GLU A 245 9.90 6.56 -15.60
CA GLU A 245 8.60 6.22 -15.00
C GLU A 245 8.33 7.09 -13.75
N ILE A 246 9.36 7.37 -12.94
CA ILE A 246 9.25 8.28 -11.81
C ILE A 246 8.93 9.71 -12.28
N GLU A 247 9.62 10.22 -13.29
CA GLU A 247 9.35 11.53 -13.87
C GLU A 247 7.92 11.62 -14.43
N LEU A 248 7.49 10.59 -15.17
CA LEU A 248 6.13 10.51 -15.69
C LEU A 248 5.08 10.52 -14.57
N LEU A 249 5.29 9.76 -13.51
CA LEU A 249 4.37 9.73 -12.36
C LEU A 249 4.35 11.06 -11.61
N CYS A 250 5.47 11.74 -11.48
CA CYS A 250 5.56 13.06 -10.84
C CYS A 250 4.82 14.16 -11.63
N SER A 251 4.52 13.96 -12.91
CA SER A 251 3.67 14.88 -13.68
C SER A 251 2.20 14.88 -13.21
N ILE A 252 1.77 13.84 -12.48
CA ILE A 252 0.39 13.67 -12.02
C ILE A 252 0.16 14.50 -10.75
N PRO A 253 -0.89 15.33 -10.68
CA PRO A 253 -1.22 16.12 -9.50
C PRO A 253 -1.33 15.27 -8.23
N GLY A 254 -0.59 15.65 -7.18
CA GLY A 254 -0.59 14.97 -5.88
C GLY A 254 0.37 13.78 -5.78
N ILE A 255 1.15 13.48 -6.81
CA ILE A 255 2.22 12.48 -6.78
C ILE A 255 3.57 13.18 -6.76
N GLN A 256 4.39 12.90 -5.75
CA GLN A 256 5.77 13.35 -5.61
C GLN A 256 6.73 12.17 -5.66
N LYS A 257 8.04 12.42 -5.70
CA LYS A 257 9.10 11.41 -5.90
C LYS A 257 8.93 10.19 -4.97
N LEU A 258 8.76 10.38 -3.67
CA LEU A 258 8.54 9.27 -2.73
C LEU A 258 7.28 8.45 -3.07
N SER A 259 6.18 9.13 -3.36
CA SER A 259 4.93 8.44 -3.74
C SER A 259 5.09 7.69 -5.06
N ALA A 260 5.80 8.25 -6.03
CA ALA A 260 6.11 7.59 -7.30
C ALA A 260 6.96 6.34 -7.10
N MET A 261 8.01 6.40 -6.27
CA MET A 261 8.83 5.22 -5.92
C MET A 261 8.01 4.10 -5.29
N ILE A 262 7.13 4.42 -4.33
CA ILE A 262 6.23 3.45 -3.70
C ILE A 262 5.25 2.85 -4.73
N ILE A 263 4.73 3.66 -5.65
CA ILE A 263 3.83 3.21 -6.72
C ILE A 263 4.55 2.22 -7.63
N ILE A 264 5.77 2.53 -8.07
CA ILE A 264 6.58 1.61 -8.90
C ILE A 264 6.92 0.32 -8.14
N ALA A 265 7.29 0.40 -6.86
CA ALA A 265 7.57 -0.77 -6.04
C ALA A 265 6.38 -1.74 -5.97
N GLU A 266 5.16 -1.22 -5.91
CA GLU A 266 3.96 -2.04 -5.76
C GLU A 266 3.31 -2.45 -7.09
N LEU A 267 3.33 -1.61 -8.12
CA LEU A 267 2.72 -1.89 -9.42
C LEU A 267 3.70 -2.48 -10.44
N GLY A 268 4.97 -2.12 -10.36
CA GLY A 268 5.92 -2.28 -11.45
C GLY A 268 5.88 -1.10 -12.42
N ALA A 269 6.86 -1.06 -13.32
CA ALA A 269 6.94 -0.08 -14.40
C ALA A 269 6.12 -0.52 -15.63
N ASP A 270 6.10 -1.82 -15.91
CA ASP A 270 5.31 -2.43 -17.00
C ASP A 270 3.98 -2.97 -16.45
N LEU A 271 2.89 -2.40 -16.93
CA LEU A 271 1.53 -2.77 -16.52
C LEU A 271 0.83 -3.73 -17.50
N LYS A 272 1.56 -4.35 -18.44
CA LYS A 272 0.98 -5.30 -19.44
C LYS A 272 0.26 -6.47 -18.81
N THR A 273 0.66 -6.88 -17.61
CA THR A 273 -0.03 -7.93 -16.85
C THR A 273 -1.50 -7.59 -16.55
N PHE A 274 -1.85 -6.32 -16.51
CA PHE A 274 -3.22 -5.89 -16.33
C PHE A 274 -3.85 -5.56 -17.70
N VAL A 275 -4.82 -6.35 -18.11
CA VAL A 275 -5.51 -6.18 -19.41
C VAL A 275 -6.11 -4.78 -19.58
N CYS A 276 -6.54 -4.15 -18.49
CA CYS A 276 -7.11 -2.79 -18.50
C CYS A 276 -7.02 -2.14 -17.13
N ALA A 277 -7.20 -0.82 -17.09
CA ALA A 277 -7.24 -0.04 -15.85
C ALA A 277 -8.31 -0.52 -14.86
N ALA A 278 -9.41 -1.13 -15.32
CA ALA A 278 -10.44 -1.69 -14.46
C ALA A 278 -9.94 -2.93 -13.69
N ALA A 279 -9.15 -3.79 -14.33
CA ALA A 279 -8.49 -4.94 -13.70
C ALA A 279 -7.52 -4.46 -12.60
N LEU A 280 -6.68 -3.46 -12.92
CA LEU A 280 -5.75 -2.85 -11.97
C LEU A 280 -6.48 -2.24 -10.75
N THR A 281 -7.58 -1.51 -10.95
CA THR A 281 -8.35 -0.93 -9.84
C THR A 281 -9.03 -2.00 -8.98
N GLY A 282 -9.40 -3.15 -9.56
CA GLY A 282 -9.89 -4.32 -8.84
C GLY A 282 -8.81 -4.94 -7.96
N TRP A 283 -7.62 -5.17 -8.53
CA TRP A 283 -6.46 -5.71 -7.82
C TRP A 283 -6.01 -4.81 -6.65
N ALA A 284 -6.01 -3.49 -6.84
CA ALA A 284 -5.70 -2.53 -5.79
C ALA A 284 -6.75 -2.44 -4.68
N GLY A 285 -7.92 -3.06 -4.86
CA GLY A 285 -9.02 -2.98 -3.88
C GLY A 285 -9.68 -1.62 -3.82
N LEU A 286 -9.71 -0.87 -4.93
CA LEU A 286 -10.40 0.43 -5.05
C LEU A 286 -11.73 0.33 -5.79
N ARG A 287 -12.19 -0.88 -6.06
CA ARG A 287 -13.50 -1.15 -6.69
C ARG A 287 -14.55 -1.46 -5.63
N PRO A 288 -15.77 -0.89 -5.68
CA PRO A 288 -16.85 -1.31 -4.80
C PRO A 288 -17.28 -2.74 -5.13
N ARG A 289 -17.69 -3.50 -4.12
CA ARG A 289 -18.18 -4.90 -4.32
C ARG A 289 -19.46 -4.94 -5.13
N ASN A 290 -20.36 -3.95 -4.93
CA ASN A 290 -21.70 -3.91 -5.51
C ASN A 290 -22.48 -5.23 -5.25
N ASP A 291 -22.38 -5.70 -4.02
CA ASP A 291 -23.03 -6.94 -3.61
C ASP A 291 -24.52 -6.67 -3.41
N GLN A 292 -25.33 -7.17 -4.34
CA GLN A 292 -26.79 -7.02 -4.32
C GLN A 292 -27.47 -8.39 -4.45
N SER A 293 -28.55 -8.59 -3.72
CA SER A 293 -29.44 -9.74 -3.87
C SER A 293 -30.87 -9.27 -3.71
N ALA A 294 -31.76 -9.66 -4.65
CA ALA A 294 -33.17 -9.28 -4.67
C ALA A 294 -33.43 -7.78 -4.44
N LYS A 295 -32.72 -6.92 -5.17
CA LYS A 295 -32.75 -5.44 -5.07
C LYS A 295 -32.22 -4.86 -3.75
N LYS A 296 -31.80 -5.69 -2.78
CA LYS A 296 -31.19 -5.22 -1.53
C LYS A 296 -29.67 -5.16 -1.68
N ILE A 297 -29.09 -3.99 -1.37
CA ILE A 297 -27.64 -3.79 -1.36
C ILE A 297 -27.08 -4.40 -0.07
N LYS A 298 -26.32 -5.50 -0.19
CA LYS A 298 -25.65 -6.17 0.95
C LYS A 298 -24.39 -5.45 1.39
N SER A 299 -23.59 -4.95 0.45
CA SER A 299 -22.35 -4.23 0.77
C SER A 299 -21.92 -3.27 -0.34
N ASN A 300 -21.64 -2.04 0.06
CA ASN A 300 -20.96 -1.01 -0.76
C ASN A 300 -19.48 -0.84 -0.39
N LYS A 301 -18.92 -1.73 0.45
CA LYS A 301 -17.51 -1.66 0.85
C LYS A 301 -16.63 -1.96 -0.36
N ILE A 302 -15.42 -1.37 -0.36
CA ILE A 302 -14.41 -1.70 -1.37
C ILE A 302 -13.92 -3.14 -1.20
N THR A 303 -13.44 -3.73 -2.29
CA THR A 303 -12.85 -5.08 -2.28
C THR A 303 -11.58 -5.12 -1.44
N LYS A 304 -11.20 -6.31 -0.96
CA LYS A 304 -9.84 -6.54 -0.44
C LYS A 304 -8.87 -6.45 -1.61
N GLY A 305 -7.68 -5.90 -1.38
CA GLY A 305 -6.65 -5.75 -2.40
C GLY A 305 -5.32 -5.34 -1.75
N ASN A 306 -4.35 -4.93 -2.56
CA ASN A 306 -3.04 -4.53 -2.07
C ASN A 306 -3.16 -3.30 -1.15
N LYS A 307 -2.81 -3.48 0.13
CA LYS A 307 -2.94 -2.44 1.17
C LYS A 307 -1.93 -1.30 0.99
N TYR A 308 -0.75 -1.59 0.45
CA TYR A 308 0.33 -0.61 0.28
C TYR A 308 -0.03 0.38 -0.83
N ILE A 309 -0.37 -0.11 -2.01
CA ILE A 309 -0.79 0.76 -3.12
C ILE A 309 -2.05 1.57 -2.78
N ARG A 310 -3.02 0.97 -2.08
CA ARG A 310 -4.22 1.69 -1.66
C ARG A 310 -3.89 2.82 -0.68
N ARG A 311 -3.00 2.59 0.29
CA ARG A 311 -2.56 3.60 1.27
C ARG A 311 -1.94 4.80 0.57
N ILE A 312 -0.96 4.57 -0.31
CA ILE A 312 -0.28 5.67 -0.99
C ILE A 312 -1.21 6.42 -1.95
N LEU A 313 -2.09 5.73 -2.66
CA LEU A 313 -3.06 6.39 -3.56
C LEU A 313 -4.09 7.24 -2.80
N VAL A 314 -4.48 6.85 -1.59
CA VAL A 314 -5.34 7.68 -0.73
C VAL A 314 -4.60 8.93 -0.29
N GLN A 315 -3.32 8.84 0.07
CA GLN A 315 -2.49 10.01 0.41
C GLN A 315 -2.30 10.93 -0.79
N CYS A 316 -1.97 10.40 -1.97
CA CYS A 316 -1.89 11.16 -3.22
C CYS A 316 -3.23 11.81 -3.58
N GLY A 317 -4.35 11.08 -3.39
CA GLY A 317 -5.70 11.59 -3.62
C GLY A 317 -6.03 12.75 -2.69
N TRP A 318 -5.60 12.70 -1.44
CA TRP A 318 -5.74 13.78 -0.49
C TRP A 318 -4.92 15.02 -0.88
N ALA A 319 -3.68 14.84 -1.36
CA ALA A 319 -2.85 15.92 -1.88
C ALA A 319 -3.47 16.53 -3.15
N ALA A 320 -3.87 15.70 -4.11
CA ALA A 320 -4.50 16.14 -5.36
C ALA A 320 -5.82 16.89 -5.14
N SER A 321 -6.62 16.49 -4.13
CA SER A 321 -7.89 17.15 -3.79
C SER A 321 -7.70 18.57 -3.23
N ARG A 322 -6.48 18.98 -2.87
CA ARG A 322 -6.14 20.31 -2.38
C ARG A 322 -5.40 21.18 -3.39
N GLN A 323 -4.96 20.62 -4.48
CA GLN A 323 -4.22 21.35 -5.51
C GLN A 323 -5.16 22.29 -6.26
N LYS A 324 -4.88 23.60 -6.17
CA LYS A 324 -5.66 24.64 -6.86
C LYS A 324 -5.65 24.39 -8.38
N ASN A 325 -6.75 24.72 -9.04
CA ASN A 325 -6.93 24.62 -10.49
C ASN A 325 -6.76 23.22 -11.10
N SER A 326 -6.81 22.16 -10.31
CA SER A 326 -6.79 20.78 -10.79
C SER A 326 -8.20 20.22 -10.99
N TRP A 327 -8.41 19.49 -12.07
CA TRP A 327 -9.64 18.74 -12.29
C TRP A 327 -9.94 17.73 -11.18
N LEU A 328 -8.90 17.13 -10.60
CA LEU A 328 -9.06 16.21 -9.48
C LEU A 328 -9.68 16.89 -8.26
N LYS A 329 -9.28 18.14 -7.97
CA LYS A 329 -9.92 18.95 -6.93
C LYS A 329 -11.39 19.21 -7.25
N LEU A 330 -11.69 19.73 -8.43
CA LEU A 330 -13.07 19.98 -8.86
C LEU A 330 -13.92 18.71 -8.77
N LYS A 331 -13.36 17.57 -9.15
CA LYS A 331 -14.04 16.28 -9.05
C LYS A 331 -14.26 15.83 -7.62
N TYR A 332 -13.30 16.07 -6.72
CA TYR A 332 -13.44 15.80 -5.30
C TYR A 332 -14.58 16.63 -4.70
N ASP A 333 -14.60 17.95 -4.94
CA ASP A 333 -15.60 18.86 -4.43
C ASP A 333 -17.02 18.45 -4.89
N GLN A 334 -17.18 18.12 -6.19
CA GLN A 334 -18.44 17.60 -6.75
C GLN A 334 -18.89 16.30 -6.08
N LEU A 335 -17.95 15.43 -5.70
CA LEU A 335 -18.29 14.17 -5.03
C LEU A 335 -18.70 14.40 -3.58
N CYS A 336 -18.11 15.39 -2.89
CA CYS A 336 -18.43 15.73 -1.50
C CYS A 336 -19.86 16.26 -1.33
N ILE A 337 -20.47 16.83 -2.37
CA ILE A 337 -21.89 17.24 -2.34
C ILE A 337 -22.83 16.03 -2.09
N ARG A 338 -22.47 14.85 -2.60
CA ARG A 338 -23.33 13.65 -2.58
C ARG A 338 -22.81 12.51 -1.71
N LYS A 339 -21.58 12.60 -1.25
CA LYS A 339 -20.88 11.52 -0.52
C LYS A 339 -20.05 12.11 0.60
N SER A 340 -19.80 11.30 1.64
CA SER A 340 -18.83 11.71 2.66
C SER A 340 -17.44 11.90 2.06
N SER A 341 -16.65 12.80 2.65
CA SER A 341 -15.27 13.11 2.22
C SER A 341 -14.39 11.85 2.09
N LYS A 342 -14.55 10.87 3.00
CA LYS A 342 -13.82 9.59 2.93
C LYS A 342 -14.19 8.80 1.67
N LYS A 343 -15.48 8.74 1.30
CA LYS A 343 -15.91 8.04 0.06
C LYS A 343 -15.48 8.79 -1.19
N ALA A 344 -15.51 10.13 -1.17
CA ALA A 344 -15.02 10.97 -2.26
C ALA A 344 -13.52 10.74 -2.47
N LEU A 345 -12.73 10.67 -1.40
CA LEU A 345 -11.29 10.43 -1.44
C LEU A 345 -10.93 9.08 -2.08
N ILE A 346 -11.64 8.00 -1.73
CA ILE A 346 -11.45 6.69 -2.36
C ILE A 346 -11.77 6.75 -3.87
N ALA A 347 -12.78 7.52 -4.27
CA ALA A 347 -13.10 7.71 -5.68
C ALA A 347 -11.99 8.47 -6.44
N ILE A 348 -11.37 9.47 -5.81
CA ILE A 348 -10.20 10.17 -6.36
C ILE A 348 -8.99 9.24 -6.44
N ALA A 349 -8.70 8.46 -5.39
CA ALA A 349 -7.63 7.45 -5.40
C ALA A 349 -7.80 6.45 -6.57
N ARG A 350 -9.02 5.99 -6.81
CA ARG A 350 -9.34 5.15 -7.98
C ARG A 350 -9.08 5.88 -9.30
N LYS A 351 -9.45 7.15 -9.40
CA LYS A 351 -9.18 7.97 -10.61
C LYS A 351 -7.69 8.14 -10.85
N LEU A 352 -6.92 8.42 -9.79
CA LEU A 352 -5.45 8.48 -9.86
C LEU A 352 -4.87 7.18 -10.41
N LEU A 353 -5.34 6.03 -9.94
CA LEU A 353 -4.84 4.74 -10.43
C LEU A 353 -5.13 4.52 -11.91
N VAL A 354 -6.29 4.98 -12.41
CA VAL A 354 -6.60 4.96 -13.84
C VAL A 354 -5.67 5.91 -14.62
N ILE A 355 -5.36 7.08 -14.09
CA ILE A 355 -4.42 8.03 -14.70
C ILE A 355 -3.01 7.42 -14.74
N ILE A 356 -2.53 6.85 -13.62
CA ILE A 356 -1.25 6.14 -13.54
C ILE A 356 -1.15 5.05 -14.60
N TRP A 357 -2.20 4.23 -14.74
CA TRP A 357 -2.25 3.18 -15.77
C TRP A 357 -2.08 3.78 -17.17
N ASN A 358 -2.79 4.86 -17.50
CA ASN A 358 -2.67 5.51 -18.81
C ASN A 358 -1.29 6.13 -19.03
N VAL A 359 -0.73 6.81 -18.03
CA VAL A 359 0.58 7.48 -18.10
C VAL A 359 1.68 6.45 -18.33
N LEU A 360 1.70 5.35 -17.56
CA LEU A 360 2.72 4.32 -17.68
C LEU A 360 2.55 3.45 -18.94
N THR A 361 1.32 3.16 -19.37
CA THR A 361 1.08 2.35 -20.58
C THR A 361 1.38 3.12 -21.88
N LYS A 362 1.11 4.42 -21.90
CA LYS A 362 1.34 5.28 -23.08
C LYS A 362 2.73 5.90 -23.10
N HIS A 363 3.46 5.85 -21.97
CA HIS A 363 4.72 6.56 -21.77
C HIS A 363 4.62 8.08 -22.05
N GLU A 364 3.47 8.68 -21.74
CA GLU A 364 3.23 10.11 -21.89
C GLU A 364 2.99 10.76 -20.52
N PRO A 365 3.47 12.01 -20.30
CA PRO A 365 3.19 12.75 -19.08
C PRO A 365 1.70 13.05 -18.95
N TYR A 366 1.25 13.25 -17.73
CA TYR A 366 -0.13 13.62 -17.45
C TYR A 366 -0.49 14.94 -18.16
N ARG A 367 -1.65 14.94 -18.79
CA ARG A 367 -2.28 16.16 -19.34
C ARG A 367 -3.53 16.46 -18.54
N GLU A 368 -3.66 17.71 -18.08
CA GLU A 368 -4.84 18.13 -17.32
C GLU A 368 -6.11 17.92 -18.14
N TYR A 369 -7.09 17.28 -17.55
CA TYR A 369 -8.38 17.10 -18.19
C TYR A 369 -9.17 18.41 -18.15
N VAL A 370 -9.36 19.01 -19.29
CA VAL A 370 -10.27 20.16 -19.47
C VAL A 370 -11.65 19.63 -19.89
N PRO A 371 -12.67 19.69 -19.01
CA PRO A 371 -14.00 19.25 -19.38
C PRO A 371 -14.52 20.09 -20.57
N LYS A 372 -14.83 19.45 -21.67
CA LYS A 372 -15.63 20.10 -22.71
C LYS A 372 -17.03 20.31 -22.13
N ILE A 373 -17.27 21.49 -21.61
CA ILE A 373 -18.59 21.85 -21.07
C ILE A 373 -19.42 22.30 -22.28
N ASP A 374 -20.44 21.51 -22.59
CA ASP A 374 -21.48 21.91 -23.52
C ASP A 374 -22.05 23.28 -23.09
N PRO A 375 -21.97 24.32 -23.93
CA PRO A 375 -22.41 25.66 -23.57
C PRO A 375 -23.84 25.70 -23.02
N ILE A 376 -24.74 24.90 -23.61
CA ILE A 376 -26.14 24.81 -23.20
C ILE A 376 -26.28 24.21 -21.80
N LYS A 377 -25.52 23.15 -21.50
CA LYS A 377 -25.50 22.56 -20.15
C LYS A 377 -24.87 23.47 -19.12
N ARG A 378 -23.90 24.29 -19.51
CA ARG A 378 -23.29 25.32 -18.66
C ARG A 378 -24.29 26.39 -18.27
N LEU A 379 -25.02 26.93 -19.24
CA LEU A 379 -26.06 27.93 -18.99
C LEU A 379 -27.16 27.39 -18.07
N LYS A 380 -27.74 26.22 -18.38
CA LYS A 380 -28.75 25.58 -17.53
C LYS A 380 -28.28 25.39 -16.10
N LYS A 381 -26.97 25.06 -15.88
CA LYS A 381 -26.41 24.88 -14.56
C LYS A 381 -26.19 26.20 -13.82
N ILE A 382 -25.82 27.27 -14.55
CA ILE A 382 -25.71 28.63 -14.01
C ILE A 382 -27.08 29.12 -13.56
N ASP A 383 -28.10 28.94 -14.36
CA ASP A 383 -29.47 29.36 -14.04
C ASP A 383 -30.05 28.60 -12.86
N TYR A 384 -29.78 27.29 -12.77
CA TYR A 384 -30.14 26.47 -11.61
C TYR A 384 -29.51 26.99 -10.32
N TYR A 385 -28.19 27.29 -10.33
CA TYR A 385 -27.54 27.82 -9.13
C TYR A 385 -27.97 29.23 -8.77
N LYS A 386 -28.20 30.08 -9.75
CA LYS A 386 -28.78 31.43 -9.54
C LYS A 386 -30.15 31.35 -8.85
N LYS A 387 -31.00 30.40 -9.28
CA LYS A 387 -32.30 30.17 -8.67
C LYS A 387 -32.19 29.69 -7.23
N MET A 388 -31.29 28.74 -6.95
CA MET A 388 -31.04 28.24 -5.60
C MET A 388 -30.48 29.33 -4.67
N ILE A 389 -29.57 30.18 -5.16
CA ILE A 389 -29.04 31.31 -4.36
C ILE A 389 -30.18 32.25 -4.00
N LYS A 390 -31.04 32.59 -4.96
CA LYS A 390 -32.20 33.47 -4.75
C LYS A 390 -33.19 32.89 -3.73
N GLU A 391 -33.39 31.56 -3.74
CA GLU A 391 -34.23 30.86 -2.75
C GLU A 391 -33.61 30.90 -1.33
N LEU A 392 -32.28 30.85 -1.22
CA LEU A 392 -31.57 30.92 0.07
C LEU A 392 -31.45 32.35 0.62
N GLU A 393 -31.48 33.37 -0.24
CA GLU A 393 -31.48 34.77 0.15
C GLU A 393 -32.88 35.26 0.61
N LEU A 394 -33.93 34.48 0.37
CA LEU A 394 -35.31 34.75 0.77
C LEU A 394 -35.69 34.11 2.12
N VAL A 395 -34.77 33.42 2.78
CA VAL A 395 -34.87 32.83 4.13
C VAL A 395 -33.98 33.64 5.08
#